data_b79e8e92eb4094e0e2cccf5e06c146ff
#
_entry.id   b79e8e92eb4094e0e2cccf5e06c146ff
#
_cell.length_a   1.000
_cell.length_b   1.000
_cell.length_c   1.000
_cell.angle_alpha   90.00
_cell.angle_beta   90.00
_cell.angle_gamma   90.00
#
_symmetry.space_group_name_H-M   'P 1'
#
loop_
_entity.id
_entity.type
_entity.pdbx_description
1 polymer ?
#
loop_
_entity_poly.entity_id
_entity_poly.type
_entity_poly.pdbx_seq_one_letter_code
_entity_poly.pdbx_strand_id
1 'polypeptide(L)'
;MKILVLGGGISTERQVSLVSAVSVCKALRSLGHQAVFVDLFLGLEDWEGPLERVFDSEDGRCGQVSISKDAPDLNQVRASRKDQSPSRIGKNVLELCKLADCVFLGLHGADGEDGKIQAALDLLGVAYTGSSPLGSAMAMDKAVAKRIMESCGVLTPAWRELRYTREDIPRLAQELPCPCAVKVVDGGSSIGVTLPDTREELSRALEELLPFDSRVVVERKIRGRELTVPILDGKALSPIEIVPPEGHDFDYVSKYQSGDEGARELCPAPITEAERQLVSEAALRIHQALGLAVYSRTDFILDEDGKAWCLEVNTLPGMTPNSLIPKSAALAGLSYPELCEKIVLLSLQSRAKERAC
;
A
#
# COMPACT_ATOMS: atom_id res chain seq x y z
N MET A 1 23.15 6.58 -9.99
CA MET A 1 22.36 5.49 -10.59
C MET A 1 21.24 6.08 -11.44
N LYS A 2 20.82 5.34 -12.49
CA LYS A 2 19.58 5.60 -13.22
C LYS A 2 18.43 4.93 -12.48
N ILE A 3 17.48 5.68 -11.97
CA ILE A 3 16.35 5.15 -11.22
C ILE A 3 15.06 5.57 -11.91
N LEU A 4 14.27 4.59 -12.35
CA LEU A 4 12.92 4.84 -12.85
C LEU A 4 11.94 4.78 -11.70
N VAL A 5 11.21 5.87 -11.44
CA VAL A 5 10.16 5.90 -10.41
C VAL A 5 8.81 5.73 -11.09
N LEU A 6 8.16 4.60 -10.88
CA LEU A 6 6.83 4.32 -11.39
C LEU A 6 5.78 4.76 -10.39
N GLY A 7 4.77 5.48 -10.86
CA GLY A 7 3.63 5.90 -10.07
C GLY A 7 2.36 5.97 -10.93
N GLY A 8 1.28 6.49 -10.38
CA GLY A 8 0.00 6.60 -11.06
C GLY A 8 -0.68 5.23 -11.23
N GLY A 9 -0.68 4.70 -12.43
CA GLY A 9 -1.42 3.46 -12.73
C GLY A 9 -2.93 3.70 -12.84
N ILE A 10 -3.73 2.62 -12.73
CA ILE A 10 -5.19 2.67 -12.86
C ILE A 10 -5.86 2.02 -11.64
N SER A 11 -5.55 2.55 -10.47
CA SER A 11 -6.16 2.15 -9.19
C SER A 11 -6.90 3.32 -8.53
N THR A 12 -7.75 3.02 -7.57
CA THR A 12 -8.43 4.03 -6.75
C THR A 12 -7.47 4.90 -5.93
N GLU A 13 -6.23 4.43 -5.73
CA GLU A 13 -5.15 5.11 -5.00
C GLU A 13 -4.20 5.91 -5.92
N ARG A 14 -4.57 6.08 -7.19
CA ARG A 14 -3.77 6.76 -8.20
C ARG A 14 -3.19 8.10 -7.76
N GLN A 15 -3.97 8.94 -7.10
CA GLN A 15 -3.51 10.28 -6.71
C GLN A 15 -2.41 10.22 -5.64
N VAL A 16 -2.57 9.35 -4.65
CA VAL A 16 -1.55 9.10 -3.62
C VAL A 16 -0.27 8.55 -4.25
N SER A 17 -0.42 7.63 -5.21
CA SER A 17 0.68 7.07 -5.98
C SER A 17 1.46 8.14 -6.75
N LEU A 18 0.78 9.06 -7.42
CA LEU A 18 1.43 10.17 -8.15
C LEU A 18 2.24 11.06 -7.22
N VAL A 19 1.66 11.46 -6.07
CA VAL A 19 2.35 12.32 -5.10
C VAL A 19 3.53 11.60 -4.46
N SER A 20 3.37 10.33 -4.08
CA SER A 20 4.45 9.48 -3.56
C SER A 20 5.60 9.38 -4.56
N ALA A 21 5.31 8.98 -5.79
CA ALA A 21 6.32 8.77 -6.82
C ALA A 21 7.09 10.05 -7.16
N VAL A 22 6.40 11.18 -7.34
CA VAL A 22 7.05 12.47 -7.62
C VAL A 22 7.91 12.92 -6.42
N SER A 23 7.44 12.72 -5.18
CA SER A 23 8.22 13.05 -3.99
C SER A 23 9.48 12.21 -3.87
N VAL A 24 9.38 10.89 -4.10
CA VAL A 24 10.52 9.96 -4.13
C VAL A 24 11.51 10.34 -5.24
N CYS A 25 11.01 10.64 -6.44
CA CYS A 25 11.86 11.06 -7.55
C CYS A 25 12.68 12.31 -7.18
N LYS A 26 12.05 13.35 -6.64
CA LYS A 26 12.73 14.56 -6.16
C LYS A 26 13.75 14.26 -5.06
N ALA A 27 13.41 13.40 -4.10
CA ALA A 27 14.30 12.99 -3.02
C ALA A 27 15.55 12.27 -3.54
N LEU A 28 15.40 11.30 -4.43
CA LEU A 28 16.53 10.58 -5.04
C LEU A 28 17.40 11.52 -5.89
N ARG A 29 16.81 12.46 -6.60
CA ARG A 29 17.57 13.49 -7.35
C ARG A 29 18.38 14.42 -6.45
N SER A 30 17.87 14.77 -5.27
CA SER A 30 18.62 15.60 -4.32
C SER A 30 19.91 14.93 -3.81
N LEU A 31 20.00 13.60 -3.92
CA LEU A 31 21.20 12.80 -3.62
C LEU A 31 22.09 12.54 -4.86
N GLY A 32 21.79 13.17 -6.01
CA GLY A 32 22.59 13.07 -7.22
C GLY A 32 22.29 11.87 -8.10
N HIS A 33 21.17 11.15 -7.89
CA HIS A 33 20.73 10.10 -8.79
C HIS A 33 20.05 10.68 -10.04
N GLN A 34 20.20 10.00 -11.18
CA GLN A 34 19.41 10.25 -12.38
C GLN A 34 18.04 9.59 -12.25
N ALA A 35 17.20 10.13 -11.34
CA ALA A 35 15.86 9.63 -11.12
C ALA A 35 14.85 10.33 -12.04
N VAL A 36 13.91 9.56 -12.63
CA VAL A 36 12.86 10.07 -13.49
C VAL A 36 11.52 9.43 -13.12
N PHE A 37 10.48 10.24 -13.11
CA PHE A 37 9.11 9.79 -12.88
C PHE A 37 8.42 9.42 -14.20
N VAL A 38 7.73 8.29 -14.20
CA VAL A 38 6.85 7.88 -15.30
C VAL A 38 5.56 7.26 -14.73
N ASP A 39 4.44 7.67 -15.30
CA ASP A 39 3.15 7.05 -14.98
C ASP A 39 3.07 5.65 -15.60
N LEU A 40 2.77 4.62 -14.77
CA LEU A 40 2.70 3.24 -15.23
C LEU A 40 1.68 3.04 -16.35
N PHE A 41 0.49 3.68 -16.23
CA PHE A 41 -0.60 3.49 -17.18
C PHE A 41 -0.48 4.37 -18.42
N LEU A 42 -0.14 5.66 -18.24
CA LEU A 42 -0.03 6.59 -19.37
C LEU A 42 1.27 6.40 -20.15
N GLY A 43 2.36 6.03 -19.48
CA GLY A 43 3.67 5.86 -20.11
C GLY A 43 4.23 7.16 -20.71
N LEU A 44 5.01 7.00 -21.78
CA LEU A 44 5.58 8.08 -22.58
C LEU A 44 5.16 7.95 -24.04
N GLU A 45 3.92 8.30 -24.35
CA GLU A 45 3.36 8.14 -25.70
C GLU A 45 3.93 9.14 -26.69
N ASP A 46 4.24 10.36 -26.24
CA ASP A 46 4.72 11.48 -27.06
C ASP A 46 6.24 11.67 -27.04
N TRP A 47 6.99 10.70 -26.47
CA TRP A 47 8.43 10.78 -26.47
C TRP A 47 9.01 10.47 -27.85
N GLU A 48 9.77 11.43 -28.38
CA GLU A 48 10.53 11.31 -29.61
C GLU A 48 12.03 11.29 -29.30
N GLY A 49 12.72 10.29 -29.80
CA GLY A 49 14.16 10.12 -29.62
C GLY A 49 14.55 8.91 -28.77
N PRO A 50 15.88 8.73 -28.49
CA PRO A 50 16.37 7.62 -27.71
C PRO A 50 15.85 7.65 -26.28
N LEU A 51 15.35 6.50 -25.79
CA LEU A 51 14.76 6.40 -24.44
C LEU A 51 15.78 6.61 -23.32
N GLU A 52 17.08 6.36 -23.59
CA GLU A 52 18.17 6.63 -22.66
C GLU A 52 18.21 8.09 -22.22
N ARG A 53 17.83 9.02 -23.11
CA ARG A 53 17.80 10.47 -22.82
C ARG A 53 16.67 10.89 -21.87
N VAL A 54 15.72 10.00 -21.58
CA VAL A 54 14.70 10.28 -20.56
C VAL A 54 15.36 10.54 -19.21
N PHE A 55 16.46 9.82 -18.90
CA PHE A 55 17.20 9.96 -17.65
C PHE A 55 18.03 11.27 -17.58
N ASP A 56 18.24 11.97 -18.70
CA ASP A 56 18.92 13.25 -18.76
C ASP A 56 17.98 14.43 -18.46
N SER A 57 16.70 14.19 -18.17
CA SER A 57 15.73 15.23 -17.83
C SER A 57 16.21 16.05 -16.64
N GLU A 58 16.22 17.39 -16.77
CA GLU A 58 16.70 18.31 -15.73
C GLU A 58 15.83 18.29 -14.47
N ASP A 59 14.50 18.13 -14.62
CA ASP A 59 13.52 18.12 -13.55
C ASP A 59 13.07 16.69 -13.15
N GLY A 60 13.60 15.64 -13.81
CA GLY A 60 13.19 14.25 -13.61
C GLY A 60 11.75 13.98 -14.01
N ARG A 61 11.15 14.83 -14.83
CA ARG A 61 9.72 14.80 -15.22
C ARG A 61 8.76 14.93 -14.01
N CYS A 62 9.24 15.55 -12.95
CA CYS A 62 8.54 15.71 -11.67
C CYS A 62 7.63 16.95 -11.70
N GLY A 63 6.56 16.93 -12.48
CA GLY A 63 5.56 17.99 -12.50
C GLY A 63 4.92 18.25 -11.13
N GLN A 64 4.03 19.25 -11.07
CA GLN A 64 3.22 19.49 -9.87
C GLN A 64 2.07 18.47 -9.82
N VAL A 65 1.97 17.77 -8.71
CA VAL A 65 0.86 16.82 -8.40
C VAL A 65 0.33 17.12 -7.01
N SER A 66 -0.97 16.94 -6.84
CA SER A 66 -1.65 17.10 -5.56
C SER A 66 -2.73 16.02 -5.40
N ILE A 67 -3.10 15.71 -4.17
CA ILE A 67 -4.23 14.83 -3.87
C ILE A 67 -5.50 15.71 -3.89
N SER A 68 -6.47 15.33 -4.73
CA SER A 68 -7.80 15.94 -4.75
C SER A 68 -8.65 15.37 -3.60
N LYS A 69 -9.70 16.09 -3.19
CA LYS A 69 -10.71 15.58 -2.26
C LYS A 69 -11.56 14.46 -2.87
N ASP A 70 -11.71 14.48 -4.19
CA ASP A 70 -12.53 13.49 -4.91
C ASP A 70 -11.66 12.32 -5.37
N ALA A 71 -12.24 11.11 -5.37
CA ALA A 71 -11.61 9.93 -5.93
C ALA A 71 -11.29 10.14 -7.42
N PRO A 72 -10.20 9.56 -7.95
CA PRO A 72 -9.84 9.72 -9.36
C PRO A 72 -10.90 9.12 -10.28
N ASP A 73 -11.30 9.88 -11.31
CA ASP A 73 -12.12 9.34 -12.40
C ASP A 73 -11.24 8.45 -13.30
N LEU A 74 -11.24 7.15 -13.02
CA LEU A 74 -10.45 6.16 -13.76
C LEU A 74 -10.90 6.01 -15.22
N ASN A 75 -12.16 6.33 -15.55
CA ASN A 75 -12.63 6.31 -16.92
C ASN A 75 -12.04 7.47 -17.72
N GLN A 76 -11.97 8.65 -17.12
CA GLN A 76 -11.30 9.80 -17.72
C GLN A 76 -9.79 9.52 -17.92
N VAL A 77 -9.14 8.87 -16.94
CA VAL A 77 -7.73 8.46 -17.08
C VAL A 77 -7.55 7.48 -18.24
N ARG A 78 -8.42 6.48 -18.37
CA ARG A 78 -8.39 5.55 -19.51
C ARG A 78 -8.59 6.27 -20.85
N ALA A 79 -9.55 7.16 -20.92
CA ALA A 79 -9.85 7.93 -22.14
C ALA A 79 -8.71 8.89 -22.54
N SER A 80 -7.90 9.36 -21.59
CA SER A 80 -6.79 10.29 -21.87
C SER A 80 -5.57 9.62 -22.52
N ARG A 81 -5.42 8.28 -22.40
CA ARG A 81 -4.34 7.53 -23.06
C ARG A 81 -4.64 7.39 -24.55
N LYS A 82 -3.68 7.67 -25.43
CA LYS A 82 -3.84 7.55 -26.90
C LYS A 82 -3.97 6.08 -27.32
N ASP A 83 -3.12 5.22 -26.77
CA ASP A 83 -3.22 3.77 -26.95
C ASP A 83 -4.38 3.21 -26.11
N GLN A 84 -5.49 2.86 -26.77
CA GLN A 84 -6.67 2.27 -26.15
C GLN A 84 -6.59 0.73 -26.02
N SER A 85 -5.39 0.15 -26.11
CA SER A 85 -5.18 -1.28 -25.86
C SER A 85 -5.57 -1.65 -24.41
N PRO A 86 -5.90 -2.93 -24.15
CA PRO A 86 -6.23 -3.39 -22.79
C PRO A 86 -5.02 -3.45 -21.83
N SER A 87 -3.81 -3.13 -22.32
CA SER A 87 -2.60 -3.12 -21.50
C SER A 87 -2.74 -2.17 -20.32
N ARG A 88 -2.34 -2.62 -19.13
CA ARG A 88 -2.23 -1.77 -17.93
C ARG A 88 -0.89 -1.05 -17.83
N ILE A 89 0.03 -1.34 -18.76
CA ILE A 89 1.36 -0.74 -18.85
C ILE A 89 1.39 0.13 -20.11
N GLY A 90 1.71 1.40 -19.93
CA GLY A 90 1.78 2.40 -20.99
C GLY A 90 2.99 2.23 -21.89
N LYS A 91 2.95 2.91 -23.04
CA LYS A 91 4.01 2.86 -24.05
C LYS A 91 5.36 3.28 -23.46
N ASN A 92 6.43 2.58 -23.85
CA ASN A 92 7.81 2.82 -23.45
C ASN A 92 8.15 2.54 -21.97
N VAL A 93 7.20 2.14 -21.11
CA VAL A 93 7.47 1.90 -19.69
C VAL A 93 8.40 0.72 -19.48
N LEU A 94 8.15 -0.43 -20.09
CA LEU A 94 8.98 -1.63 -19.92
C LEU A 94 10.39 -1.44 -20.51
N GLU A 95 10.50 -0.72 -21.61
CA GLU A 95 11.78 -0.37 -22.23
C GLU A 95 12.61 0.53 -21.29
N LEU A 96 11.97 1.52 -20.65
CA LEU A 96 12.63 2.36 -19.65
C LEU A 96 13.03 1.58 -18.40
N CYS A 97 12.20 0.62 -17.96
CA CYS A 97 12.56 -0.26 -16.86
C CYS A 97 13.87 -1.03 -17.13
N LYS A 98 14.08 -1.50 -18.37
CA LYS A 98 15.31 -2.21 -18.75
C LYS A 98 16.55 -1.32 -18.79
N LEU A 99 16.37 0.00 -18.95
CA LEU A 99 17.47 0.98 -18.98
C LEU A 99 17.84 1.51 -17.59
N ALA A 100 17.01 1.25 -16.58
CA ALA A 100 17.24 1.67 -15.20
C ALA A 100 18.11 0.66 -14.45
N ASP A 101 18.93 1.16 -13.52
CA ASP A 101 19.64 0.32 -12.55
C ASP A 101 18.65 -0.28 -11.53
N CYS A 102 17.59 0.47 -11.22
CA CYS A 102 16.50 0.04 -10.34
C CYS A 102 15.20 0.77 -10.69
N VAL A 103 14.08 0.07 -10.58
CA VAL A 103 12.73 0.65 -10.65
C VAL A 103 12.19 0.85 -9.25
N PHE A 104 11.92 2.11 -8.86
CA PHE A 104 11.23 2.41 -7.62
C PHE A 104 9.72 2.32 -7.84
N LEU A 105 9.06 1.43 -7.11
CA LEU A 105 7.61 1.26 -7.17
C LEU A 105 6.93 2.23 -6.20
N GLY A 106 6.53 3.41 -6.71
CA GLY A 106 5.70 4.38 -5.99
C GLY A 106 4.21 4.18 -6.24
N LEU A 107 3.82 2.95 -6.55
CA LEU A 107 2.45 2.53 -6.84
C LEU A 107 1.72 2.15 -5.55
N HIS A 108 0.38 2.25 -5.55
CA HIS A 108 -0.46 1.83 -4.44
C HIS A 108 -1.70 1.09 -4.96
N GLY A 109 -2.19 0.13 -4.17
CA GLY A 109 -3.34 -0.68 -4.50
C GLY A 109 -3.09 -1.64 -5.67
N ALA A 110 -4.15 -1.93 -6.43
CA ALA A 110 -4.07 -2.80 -7.61
C ALA A 110 -3.01 -2.30 -8.61
N ASP A 111 -2.38 -3.23 -9.31
CA ASP A 111 -1.24 -3.05 -10.22
C ASP A 111 0.10 -2.73 -9.53
N GLY A 112 0.09 -2.24 -8.28
CA GLY A 112 1.29 -1.96 -7.50
C GLY A 112 1.58 -3.04 -6.46
N GLU A 113 0.56 -3.43 -5.68
CA GLU A 113 0.72 -4.31 -4.51
C GLU A 113 0.23 -5.74 -4.73
N ASP A 114 -0.34 -6.06 -5.90
CA ASP A 114 -0.92 -7.37 -6.22
C ASP A 114 0.06 -8.34 -6.90
N GLY A 115 1.34 -8.00 -6.97
CA GLY A 115 2.41 -8.84 -7.52
C GLY A 115 2.55 -8.81 -9.05
N LYS A 116 1.63 -8.19 -9.79
CA LYS A 116 1.62 -8.23 -11.26
C LYS A 116 2.79 -7.48 -11.88
N ILE A 117 3.03 -6.24 -11.45
CA ILE A 117 4.16 -5.44 -11.97
C ILE A 117 5.48 -6.06 -11.54
N GLN A 118 5.56 -6.59 -10.32
CA GLN A 118 6.73 -7.28 -9.81
C GLN A 118 7.07 -8.49 -10.69
N ALA A 119 6.06 -9.33 -11.03
CA ALA A 119 6.24 -10.48 -11.90
C ALA A 119 6.69 -10.08 -13.32
N ALA A 120 6.14 -9.01 -13.87
CA ALA A 120 6.58 -8.50 -15.17
C ALA A 120 8.06 -8.06 -15.15
N LEU A 121 8.49 -7.37 -14.09
CA LEU A 121 9.88 -6.92 -13.92
C LEU A 121 10.83 -8.09 -13.66
N ASP A 122 10.43 -9.11 -12.90
CA ASP A 122 11.21 -10.34 -12.69
C ASP A 122 11.47 -11.07 -14.01
N LEU A 123 10.44 -11.25 -14.85
CA LEU A 123 10.58 -11.88 -16.17
C LEU A 123 11.48 -11.08 -17.12
N LEU A 124 11.56 -9.78 -16.95
CA LEU A 124 12.46 -8.90 -17.72
C LEU A 124 13.87 -8.83 -17.13
N GLY A 125 14.10 -9.45 -15.97
CA GLY A 125 15.39 -9.36 -15.28
C GLY A 125 15.69 -7.95 -14.72
N VAL A 126 14.66 -7.12 -14.47
CA VAL A 126 14.79 -5.76 -13.96
C VAL A 126 14.75 -5.76 -12.43
N ALA A 127 15.65 -5.02 -11.78
CA ALA A 127 15.61 -4.83 -10.34
C ALA A 127 14.57 -3.76 -9.97
N TYR A 128 13.82 -4.01 -8.90
CA TYR A 128 12.78 -3.09 -8.41
C TYR A 128 12.71 -3.08 -6.88
N THR A 129 12.07 -2.06 -6.31
CA THR A 129 11.97 -1.90 -4.85
C THR A 129 10.85 -2.72 -4.24
N GLY A 130 11.06 -3.17 -2.98
CA GLY A 130 10.07 -3.85 -2.16
C GLY A 130 10.03 -5.36 -2.34
N SER A 131 8.88 -5.95 -2.09
CA SER A 131 8.67 -7.39 -1.98
C SER A 131 8.54 -8.09 -3.33
N SER A 132 8.70 -9.42 -3.33
CA SER A 132 8.52 -10.29 -4.51
C SER A 132 7.05 -10.35 -4.97
N PRO A 133 6.77 -10.87 -6.19
CA PRO A 133 5.39 -11.05 -6.67
C PRO A 133 4.53 -11.86 -5.72
N LEU A 134 5.08 -12.97 -5.20
CA LEU A 134 4.34 -13.86 -4.30
C LEU A 134 4.02 -13.18 -2.97
N GLY A 135 5.00 -12.55 -2.33
CA GLY A 135 4.80 -11.84 -1.07
C GLY A 135 3.78 -10.70 -1.21
N SER A 136 3.88 -9.92 -2.28
CA SER A 136 2.93 -8.84 -2.59
C SER A 136 1.51 -9.37 -2.78
N ALA A 137 1.33 -10.40 -3.62
CA ALA A 137 0.01 -10.99 -3.88
C ALA A 137 -0.63 -11.60 -2.61
N MET A 138 0.16 -12.30 -1.78
CA MET A 138 -0.33 -12.89 -0.52
C MET A 138 -0.72 -11.82 0.51
N ALA A 139 0.02 -10.72 0.59
CA ALA A 139 -0.31 -9.62 1.49
C ALA A 139 -1.55 -8.85 1.04
N MET A 140 -1.74 -8.66 -0.25
CA MET A 140 -2.87 -7.93 -0.84
C MET A 140 -4.20 -8.68 -0.65
N ASP A 141 -4.21 -10.01 -0.78
CA ASP A 141 -5.38 -10.85 -0.54
C ASP A 141 -5.62 -10.99 0.97
N LYS A 142 -6.58 -10.23 1.52
CA LYS A 142 -6.87 -10.22 2.95
C LYS A 142 -7.21 -11.61 3.52
N ALA A 143 -7.86 -12.47 2.73
CA ALA A 143 -8.22 -13.81 3.18
C ALA A 143 -6.97 -14.73 3.23
N VAL A 144 -6.06 -14.62 2.28
CA VAL A 144 -4.77 -15.33 2.30
C VAL A 144 -3.89 -14.81 3.43
N ALA A 145 -3.75 -13.48 3.56
CA ALA A 145 -2.96 -12.86 4.63
C ALA A 145 -3.43 -13.31 6.02
N LYS A 146 -4.76 -13.35 6.28
CA LYS A 146 -5.31 -13.80 7.56
C LYS A 146 -5.02 -15.28 7.85
N ARG A 147 -5.08 -16.17 6.87
CA ARG A 147 -4.66 -17.58 7.04
C ARG A 147 -3.20 -17.70 7.43
N ILE A 148 -2.34 -16.86 6.84
CA ILE A 148 -0.91 -16.82 7.17
C ILE A 148 -0.70 -16.24 8.56
N MET A 149 -1.42 -15.16 8.96
CA MET A 149 -1.39 -14.64 10.33
C MET A 149 -1.70 -15.72 11.35
N GLU A 150 -2.79 -16.47 11.15
CA GLU A 150 -3.17 -17.59 12.03
C GLU A 150 -2.09 -18.67 12.07
N SER A 151 -1.54 -19.06 10.91
CA SER A 151 -0.53 -20.11 10.82
C SER A 151 0.77 -19.77 11.51
N CYS A 152 1.14 -18.49 11.57
CA CYS A 152 2.36 -18.01 12.25
C CYS A 152 2.09 -17.49 13.67
N GLY A 153 0.88 -17.65 14.21
CA GLY A 153 0.50 -17.27 15.57
C GLY A 153 0.39 -15.74 15.78
N VAL A 154 0.11 -14.97 14.73
CA VAL A 154 -0.25 -13.56 14.83
C VAL A 154 -1.76 -13.46 14.99
N LEU A 155 -2.22 -12.79 16.06
CA LEU A 155 -3.64 -12.61 16.28
C LEU A 155 -4.27 -11.74 15.20
N THR A 156 -5.39 -12.20 14.64
CA THR A 156 -6.26 -11.43 13.74
C THR A 156 -7.70 -11.59 14.21
N PRO A 157 -8.60 -10.60 13.99
CA PRO A 157 -9.99 -10.73 14.37
C PRO A 157 -10.61 -12.01 13.81
N ALA A 158 -11.48 -12.67 14.55
CA ALA A 158 -12.24 -13.81 14.04
C ALA A 158 -12.98 -13.42 12.76
N TRP A 159 -12.86 -14.20 11.71
CA TRP A 159 -13.25 -13.81 10.36
C TRP A 159 -13.81 -14.95 9.53
N ARG A 160 -14.54 -14.60 8.47
CA ARG A 160 -15.03 -15.51 7.42
C ARG A 160 -14.84 -14.91 6.06
N GLU A 161 -14.41 -15.71 5.09
CA GLU A 161 -14.43 -15.36 3.68
C GLU A 161 -15.77 -15.78 3.08
N LEU A 162 -16.39 -14.90 2.29
CA LEU A 162 -17.66 -15.14 1.61
C LEU A 162 -17.55 -14.80 0.13
N ARG A 163 -18.26 -15.59 -0.68
CA ARG A 163 -18.70 -15.19 -2.02
C ARG A 163 -20.21 -15.16 -2.01
N TYR A 164 -20.82 -14.08 -2.50
CA TYR A 164 -22.25 -13.90 -2.40
C TYR A 164 -22.83 -13.18 -3.64
N THR A 165 -24.12 -13.33 -3.79
CA THR A 165 -24.92 -12.62 -4.78
C THR A 165 -25.92 -11.71 -4.05
N ARG A 166 -26.64 -10.88 -4.81
CA ARG A 166 -27.66 -9.99 -4.22
C ARG A 166 -28.76 -10.78 -3.49
N GLU A 167 -29.11 -11.97 -3.98
CA GLU A 167 -30.13 -12.85 -3.41
C GLU A 167 -29.73 -13.44 -2.04
N ASP A 168 -28.42 -13.54 -1.78
CA ASP A 168 -27.89 -14.03 -0.52
C ASP A 168 -27.96 -13.00 0.62
N ILE A 169 -28.01 -11.70 0.31
CA ILE A 169 -27.88 -10.60 1.28
C ILE A 169 -28.87 -10.70 2.45
N PRO A 170 -30.20 -10.95 2.22
CA PRO A 170 -31.15 -11.02 3.34
C PRO A 170 -30.83 -12.14 4.35
N ARG A 171 -30.35 -13.30 3.85
CA ARG A 171 -29.94 -14.42 4.68
C ARG A 171 -28.62 -14.10 5.40
N LEU A 172 -27.63 -13.59 4.69
CA LEU A 172 -26.32 -13.25 5.27
C LEU A 172 -26.43 -12.19 6.35
N ALA A 173 -27.26 -11.17 6.17
CA ALA A 173 -27.49 -10.13 7.17
C ALA A 173 -28.06 -10.70 8.48
N GLN A 174 -28.74 -11.85 8.47
CA GLN A 174 -29.23 -12.54 9.66
C GLN A 174 -28.20 -13.48 10.30
N GLU A 175 -27.40 -14.17 9.48
CA GLU A 175 -26.48 -15.23 9.92
C GLU A 175 -25.11 -14.70 10.35
N LEU A 176 -24.64 -13.59 9.78
CA LEU A 176 -23.31 -13.05 10.07
C LEU A 176 -23.25 -12.34 11.44
N PRO A 177 -22.08 -12.35 12.09
CA PRO A 177 -21.91 -11.59 13.32
C PRO A 177 -22.09 -10.09 13.07
N CYS A 178 -22.68 -9.38 14.01
CA CYS A 178 -22.82 -7.93 14.03
C CYS A 178 -22.73 -7.44 15.49
N PRO A 179 -21.91 -6.42 15.83
CA PRO A 179 -21.13 -5.58 14.92
C PRO A 179 -19.95 -6.31 14.27
N CYS A 180 -19.61 -5.89 13.02
CA CYS A 180 -18.53 -6.50 12.26
C CYS A 180 -17.82 -5.47 11.36
N ALA A 181 -16.75 -5.89 10.71
CA ALA A 181 -16.15 -5.19 9.58
C ALA A 181 -16.34 -6.06 8.32
N VAL A 182 -16.80 -5.46 7.22
CA VAL A 182 -16.93 -6.11 5.91
C VAL A 182 -15.95 -5.43 4.97
N LYS A 183 -15.08 -6.22 4.35
CA LYS A 183 -13.98 -5.73 3.51
C LYS A 183 -13.94 -6.50 2.20
N VAL A 184 -13.80 -5.83 1.07
CA VAL A 184 -13.40 -6.51 -0.18
C VAL A 184 -12.04 -7.16 0.01
N VAL A 185 -11.83 -8.33 -0.60
CA VAL A 185 -10.59 -9.09 -0.39
C VAL A 185 -9.38 -8.35 -0.95
N ASP A 186 -9.51 -7.80 -2.15
CA ASP A 186 -8.43 -7.15 -2.91
C ASP A 186 -8.60 -5.62 -2.91
N GLY A 187 -8.68 -4.99 -1.74
CA GLY A 187 -8.86 -3.53 -1.61
C GLY A 187 -7.81 -2.88 -0.70
N GLY A 188 -7.53 -1.59 -0.94
CA GLY A 188 -6.64 -0.75 -0.16
C GLY A 188 -7.29 0.57 0.27
N SER A 189 -6.59 1.38 1.07
CA SER A 189 -6.98 2.74 1.52
C SER A 189 -8.39 2.86 2.11
N SER A 190 -8.88 1.85 2.80
CA SER A 190 -10.25 1.79 3.35
C SER A 190 -11.37 1.83 2.29
N ILE A 191 -11.05 1.86 1.00
CA ILE A 191 -12.05 1.73 -0.07
C ILE A 191 -12.53 0.29 -0.10
N GLY A 192 -13.86 0.09 -0.03
CA GLY A 192 -14.42 -1.25 0.09
C GLY A 192 -14.34 -1.84 1.50
N VAL A 193 -14.24 -0.99 2.54
CA VAL A 193 -14.34 -1.35 3.95
C VAL A 193 -15.57 -0.67 4.56
N THR A 194 -16.39 -1.43 5.27
CA THR A 194 -17.55 -0.92 6.01
C THR A 194 -17.57 -1.53 7.42
N LEU A 195 -18.10 -0.79 8.38
CA LEU A 195 -18.08 -1.15 9.80
C LEU A 195 -19.51 -1.18 10.39
N PRO A 196 -20.43 -2.03 9.88
CA PRO A 196 -21.81 -2.06 10.33
C PRO A 196 -21.93 -2.45 11.80
N ASP A 197 -22.73 -1.69 12.55
CA ASP A 197 -23.08 -1.96 13.94
C ASP A 197 -24.46 -2.62 14.08
N THR A 198 -25.32 -2.52 13.06
CA THR A 198 -26.65 -3.12 13.00
C THR A 198 -26.82 -4.06 11.79
N ARG A 199 -27.84 -4.92 11.84
CA ARG A 199 -28.15 -5.83 10.72
C ARG A 199 -28.62 -5.10 9.48
N GLU A 200 -29.30 -3.99 9.65
CA GLU A 200 -29.75 -3.11 8.57
C GLU A 200 -28.55 -2.45 7.87
N GLU A 201 -27.58 -1.99 8.66
CA GLU A 201 -26.32 -1.47 8.12
C GLU A 201 -25.50 -2.55 7.44
N LEU A 202 -25.46 -3.77 8.00
CA LEU A 202 -24.78 -4.91 7.38
C LEU A 202 -25.40 -5.27 6.03
N SER A 203 -26.75 -5.29 5.92
CA SER A 203 -27.42 -5.52 4.65
C SER A 203 -27.03 -4.46 3.61
N ARG A 204 -27.06 -3.19 4.01
CA ARG A 204 -26.66 -2.07 3.15
C ARG A 204 -25.19 -2.17 2.74
N ALA A 205 -24.30 -2.48 3.67
CA ALA A 205 -22.87 -2.68 3.42
C ALA A 205 -22.61 -3.76 2.35
N LEU A 206 -23.30 -4.90 2.45
CA LEU A 206 -23.20 -5.97 1.46
C LEU A 206 -23.72 -5.53 0.08
N GLU A 207 -24.80 -4.74 0.03
CA GLU A 207 -25.31 -4.18 -1.23
C GLU A 207 -24.33 -3.20 -1.89
N GLU A 208 -23.73 -2.33 -1.09
CA GLU A 208 -22.77 -1.31 -1.54
C GLU A 208 -21.43 -1.90 -1.99
N LEU A 209 -20.98 -3.00 -1.37
CA LEU A 209 -19.71 -3.66 -1.73
C LEU A 209 -19.82 -4.56 -2.94
N LEU A 210 -20.99 -5.12 -3.24
CA LEU A 210 -21.19 -6.06 -4.34
C LEU A 210 -20.72 -5.58 -5.71
N PRO A 211 -20.87 -4.28 -6.09
CA PRO A 211 -20.32 -3.76 -7.34
C PRO A 211 -18.79 -3.73 -7.42
N PHE A 212 -18.10 -3.70 -6.27
CA PHE A 212 -16.63 -3.71 -6.21
C PHE A 212 -16.08 -5.13 -6.32
N ASP A 213 -16.60 -6.05 -5.51
CA ASP A 213 -16.28 -7.48 -5.56
C ASP A 213 -17.39 -8.27 -4.84
N SER A 214 -17.68 -9.46 -5.34
CA SER A 214 -18.55 -10.45 -4.68
C SER A 214 -17.80 -11.26 -3.61
N ARG A 215 -16.48 -11.11 -3.50
CA ARG A 215 -15.61 -11.80 -2.55
C ARG A 215 -15.22 -10.84 -1.44
N VAL A 216 -15.68 -11.11 -0.22
CA VAL A 216 -15.45 -10.28 0.95
C VAL A 216 -14.93 -11.09 2.14
N VAL A 217 -14.23 -10.40 3.02
CA VAL A 217 -13.92 -10.86 4.38
C VAL A 217 -14.86 -10.15 5.35
N VAL A 218 -15.56 -10.92 6.17
CA VAL A 218 -16.35 -10.41 7.29
C VAL A 218 -15.63 -10.79 8.57
N GLU A 219 -15.28 -9.81 9.39
CA GLU A 219 -14.52 -10.02 10.61
C GLU A 219 -15.18 -9.33 11.81
N ARG A 220 -14.94 -9.86 13.01
CA ARG A 220 -15.41 -9.25 14.24
C ARG A 220 -14.84 -7.84 14.36
N LYS A 221 -15.69 -6.82 14.58
CA LYS A 221 -15.27 -5.46 14.88
C LYS A 221 -14.52 -5.44 16.21
N ILE A 222 -13.26 -5.03 16.21
CA ILE A 222 -12.44 -4.87 17.42
C ILE A 222 -12.48 -3.39 17.79
N ARG A 223 -12.68 -3.14 19.09
CA ARG A 223 -12.54 -1.78 19.67
C ARG A 223 -11.19 -1.66 20.31
N GLY A 224 -10.54 -0.51 20.14
CA GLY A 224 -9.21 -0.25 20.68
C GLY A 224 -8.51 0.90 19.96
N ARG A 225 -7.21 1.00 20.20
CA ARG A 225 -6.33 2.00 19.63
C ARG A 225 -5.76 1.47 18.31
N GLU A 226 -5.83 2.26 17.25
CA GLU A 226 -5.23 1.87 15.97
C GLU A 226 -3.73 2.19 15.98
N LEU A 227 -2.94 1.16 15.74
CA LEU A 227 -1.48 1.23 15.68
C LEU A 227 -1.00 0.74 14.32
N THR A 228 0.05 1.36 13.82
CA THR A 228 0.74 0.88 12.63
C THR A 228 2.23 0.72 12.91
N VAL A 229 2.82 -0.36 12.41
CA VAL A 229 4.23 -0.70 12.64
C VAL A 229 4.94 -0.82 11.30
N PRO A 230 5.80 0.14 10.95
CA PRO A 230 6.66 0.03 9.78
C PRO A 230 7.81 -0.96 10.03
N ILE A 231 8.13 -1.75 9.01
CA ILE A 231 9.32 -2.59 8.94
C ILE A 231 10.26 -2.01 7.89
N LEU A 232 11.53 -1.93 8.21
CA LEU A 232 12.61 -1.56 7.28
C LEU A 232 13.85 -2.40 7.57
N ASP A 233 14.42 -3.02 6.54
CA ASP A 233 15.66 -3.81 6.67
C ASP A 233 15.56 -4.92 7.74
N GLY A 234 14.41 -5.62 7.78
CA GLY A 234 14.14 -6.68 8.75
C GLY A 234 14.01 -6.20 10.20
N LYS A 235 13.82 -4.91 10.44
CA LYS A 235 13.64 -4.31 11.77
C LYS A 235 12.35 -3.53 11.85
N ALA A 236 11.64 -3.66 12.98
CA ALA A 236 10.51 -2.80 13.28
C ALA A 236 11.01 -1.39 13.62
N LEU A 237 10.47 -0.38 12.98
CA LEU A 237 10.62 1.02 13.36
C LEU A 237 9.63 1.36 14.49
N SER A 238 9.67 2.59 14.98
CA SER A 238 8.75 3.06 16.02
C SER A 238 7.29 2.92 15.59
N PRO A 239 6.43 2.25 16.38
CA PRO A 239 5.00 2.23 16.12
C PRO A 239 4.41 3.65 16.12
N ILE A 240 3.35 3.82 15.33
CA ILE A 240 2.60 5.08 15.22
C ILE A 240 1.17 4.79 15.64
N GLU A 241 0.59 5.62 16.49
CA GLU A 241 -0.85 5.58 16.79
C GLU A 241 -1.60 6.51 15.86
N ILE A 242 -2.69 6.01 15.31
CA ILE A 242 -3.61 6.74 14.45
C ILE A 242 -4.86 7.03 15.27
N VAL A 243 -5.08 8.31 15.57
CA VAL A 243 -6.22 8.78 16.35
C VAL A 243 -7.20 9.44 15.39
N PRO A 244 -8.35 8.82 15.09
CA PRO A 244 -9.37 9.42 14.23
C PRO A 244 -9.95 10.68 14.89
N PRO A 245 -10.57 11.58 14.13
CA PRO A 245 -11.34 12.70 14.69
C PRO A 245 -12.47 12.20 15.60
N GLU A 246 -12.84 12.97 16.62
CA GLU A 246 -13.92 12.61 17.54
C GLU A 246 -15.22 12.29 16.79
N GLY A 247 -15.80 11.12 17.07
CA GLY A 247 -17.08 10.66 16.50
C GLY A 247 -16.99 10.04 15.12
N HIS A 248 -15.79 9.82 14.57
CA HIS A 248 -15.56 9.17 13.28
C HIS A 248 -14.72 7.91 13.41
N ASP A 249 -15.10 6.87 12.66
CA ASP A 249 -14.22 5.73 12.39
C ASP A 249 -13.15 6.16 11.37
N PHE A 250 -12.00 5.48 11.35
CA PHE A 250 -10.90 5.78 10.43
C PHE A 250 -11.24 5.34 9.00
N ASP A 251 -11.65 6.28 8.16
CA ASP A 251 -12.03 6.08 6.76
C ASP A 251 -11.02 6.67 5.76
N TYR A 252 -11.34 6.58 4.45
CA TYR A 252 -10.50 7.15 3.37
C TYR A 252 -10.29 8.65 3.52
N VAL A 253 -11.32 9.38 3.95
CA VAL A 253 -11.28 10.84 4.08
C VAL A 253 -10.32 11.24 5.19
N SER A 254 -10.43 10.62 6.38
CA SER A 254 -9.54 10.88 7.50
C SER A 254 -8.08 10.46 7.28
N LYS A 255 -7.82 9.49 6.36
CA LYS A 255 -6.45 9.08 5.99
C LYS A 255 -5.66 10.11 5.20
N TYR A 256 -6.32 10.88 4.35
CA TYR A 256 -5.62 11.71 3.35
C TYR A 256 -5.92 13.21 3.47
N GLN A 257 -6.80 13.62 4.36
CA GLN A 257 -7.04 15.05 4.64
C GLN A 257 -6.04 15.58 5.67
N SER A 258 -5.58 16.82 5.43
CA SER A 258 -4.71 17.55 6.36
C SER A 258 -5.54 18.57 7.14
N GLY A 259 -5.21 18.78 8.42
CA GLY A 259 -5.88 19.76 9.29
C GLY A 259 -6.82 19.11 10.31
N ASP A 260 -7.77 19.87 10.84
CA ASP A 260 -8.68 19.44 11.92
C ASP A 260 -9.64 18.29 11.51
N GLU A 261 -9.81 18.05 10.21
CA GLU A 261 -10.64 16.96 9.66
C GLU A 261 -9.84 15.65 9.43
N GLY A 262 -8.52 15.66 9.59
CA GLY A 262 -7.64 14.50 9.40
C GLY A 262 -7.37 13.73 10.70
N ALA A 263 -7.01 12.44 10.58
CA ALA A 263 -6.54 11.67 11.71
C ALA A 263 -5.23 12.24 12.27
N ARG A 264 -5.08 12.24 13.58
CA ARG A 264 -3.82 12.62 14.25
C ARG A 264 -2.92 11.41 14.33
N GLU A 265 -1.68 11.57 13.90
CA GLU A 265 -0.66 10.53 13.91
C GLU A 265 0.37 10.81 15.00
N LEU A 266 0.36 10.01 16.06
CA LEU A 266 1.28 10.14 17.18
C LEU A 266 2.49 9.22 16.94
N CYS A 267 3.63 9.82 16.63
CA CYS A 267 4.89 9.14 16.34
C CYS A 267 6.01 9.66 17.26
N PRO A 268 6.57 8.86 18.19
CA PRO A 268 6.21 7.47 18.51
C PRO A 268 4.82 7.36 19.16
N ALA A 269 4.18 6.20 18.99
CA ALA A 269 2.92 5.90 19.67
C ALA A 269 3.10 5.95 21.21
N PRO A 270 2.18 6.57 21.98
CA PRO A 270 2.25 6.63 23.44
C PRO A 270 1.75 5.32 24.06
N ILE A 271 2.50 4.25 23.86
CA ILE A 271 2.25 2.88 24.36
C ILE A 271 3.36 2.45 25.30
N THR A 272 3.07 1.45 26.13
CA THR A 272 4.07 0.86 27.04
C THR A 272 5.13 0.09 26.24
N GLU A 273 6.28 -0.16 26.87
CA GLU A 273 7.36 -0.95 26.27
C GLU A 273 6.90 -2.38 25.91
N ALA A 274 6.06 -3.00 26.78
CA ALA A 274 5.51 -4.33 26.53
C ALA A 274 4.58 -4.35 25.30
N GLU A 275 3.71 -3.35 25.15
CA GLU A 275 2.83 -3.21 23.97
C GLU A 275 3.65 -2.93 22.71
N ARG A 276 4.68 -2.07 22.81
CA ARG A 276 5.59 -1.80 21.69
C ARG A 276 6.29 -3.06 21.22
N GLN A 277 6.81 -3.86 22.15
CA GLN A 277 7.44 -5.14 21.83
C GLN A 277 6.45 -6.10 21.18
N LEU A 278 5.23 -6.25 21.74
CA LEU A 278 4.18 -7.12 21.24
C LEU A 278 3.84 -6.82 19.78
N VAL A 279 3.52 -5.55 19.45
CA VAL A 279 3.15 -5.18 18.07
C VAL A 279 4.33 -5.27 17.11
N SER A 280 5.55 -4.94 17.56
CA SER A 280 6.76 -5.03 16.76
C SER A 280 7.13 -6.47 16.40
N GLU A 281 7.06 -7.39 17.36
CA GLU A 281 7.29 -8.83 17.12
C GLU A 281 6.21 -9.44 16.21
N ALA A 282 4.95 -9.07 16.40
CA ALA A 282 3.87 -9.52 15.52
C ALA A 282 4.06 -9.03 14.08
N ALA A 283 4.43 -7.75 13.90
CA ALA A 283 4.70 -7.18 12.58
C ALA A 283 5.89 -7.85 11.89
N LEU A 284 6.99 -8.11 12.62
CA LEU A 284 8.15 -8.83 12.09
C LEU A 284 7.80 -10.26 11.71
N ARG A 285 7.03 -10.96 12.55
CA ARG A 285 6.62 -12.35 12.30
C ARG A 285 5.77 -12.48 11.04
N ILE A 286 4.78 -11.60 10.84
CA ILE A 286 3.95 -11.66 9.64
C ILE A 286 4.71 -11.19 8.39
N HIS A 287 5.59 -10.19 8.49
CA HIS A 287 6.50 -9.78 7.42
C HIS A 287 7.33 -10.98 6.92
N GLN A 288 7.91 -11.75 7.83
CA GLN A 288 8.71 -12.94 7.51
C GLN A 288 7.84 -14.07 6.96
N ALA A 289 6.68 -14.34 7.54
CA ALA A 289 5.78 -15.42 7.12
C ALA A 289 5.21 -15.19 5.71
N LEU A 290 4.97 -13.94 5.33
CA LEU A 290 4.57 -13.55 3.97
C LEU A 290 5.76 -13.52 2.98
N GLY A 291 6.99 -13.75 3.44
CA GLY A 291 8.19 -13.63 2.60
C GLY A 291 8.43 -12.22 2.07
N LEU A 292 8.05 -11.20 2.86
CA LEU A 292 8.23 -9.82 2.45
C LEU A 292 9.70 -9.41 2.56
N ALA A 293 10.08 -8.42 1.74
CA ALA A 293 11.44 -7.93 1.68
C ALA A 293 11.47 -6.40 1.79
N VAL A 294 12.62 -5.89 2.23
CA VAL A 294 13.01 -4.48 2.26
C VAL A 294 12.18 -3.66 3.25
N TYR A 295 10.89 -3.48 2.99
CA TYR A 295 10.00 -2.70 3.85
C TYR A 295 8.55 -3.17 3.71
N SER A 296 7.77 -2.90 4.75
CA SER A 296 6.32 -3.09 4.79
C SER A 296 5.71 -2.26 5.92
N ARG A 297 4.39 -2.24 6.02
CA ARG A 297 3.67 -1.64 7.14
C ARG A 297 2.56 -2.58 7.56
N THR A 298 2.47 -2.87 8.85
CA THR A 298 1.43 -3.72 9.42
C THR A 298 0.52 -2.91 10.33
N ASP A 299 -0.79 -3.03 10.12
CA ASP A 299 -1.80 -2.27 10.84
C ASP A 299 -2.49 -3.15 11.88
N PHE A 300 -2.68 -2.63 13.11
CA PHE A 300 -3.21 -3.33 14.28
C PHE A 300 -4.30 -2.53 14.98
N ILE A 301 -5.18 -3.23 15.69
CA ILE A 301 -5.93 -2.67 16.82
C ILE A 301 -5.37 -3.25 18.12
N LEU A 302 -4.96 -2.38 19.03
CA LEU A 302 -4.61 -2.73 20.41
C LEU A 302 -5.84 -2.56 21.27
N ASP A 303 -6.41 -3.68 21.76
CA ASP A 303 -7.62 -3.65 22.56
C ASP A 303 -7.34 -3.29 24.04
N GLU A 304 -8.41 -3.13 24.82
CA GLU A 304 -8.33 -2.77 26.25
C GLU A 304 -7.69 -3.87 27.11
N ASP A 305 -7.69 -5.13 26.65
CA ASP A 305 -7.01 -6.25 27.29
C ASP A 305 -5.50 -6.31 26.95
N GLY A 306 -4.98 -5.38 26.15
CA GLY A 306 -3.59 -5.33 25.68
C GLY A 306 -3.27 -6.36 24.59
N LYS A 307 -4.27 -6.87 23.85
CA LYS A 307 -4.08 -7.76 22.70
C LYS A 307 -3.95 -6.96 21.41
N ALA A 308 -2.95 -7.30 20.62
CA ALA A 308 -2.72 -6.69 19.32
C ALA A 308 -3.35 -7.54 18.21
N TRP A 309 -4.40 -7.02 17.57
CA TRP A 309 -5.14 -7.66 16.49
C TRP A 309 -4.66 -7.13 15.14
N CYS A 310 -3.93 -7.94 14.37
CA CYS A 310 -3.45 -7.60 13.06
C CYS A 310 -4.61 -7.52 12.06
N LEU A 311 -4.72 -6.40 11.36
CA LEU A 311 -5.77 -6.15 10.37
C LEU A 311 -5.30 -6.47 8.96
N GLU A 312 -4.16 -5.89 8.55
CA GLU A 312 -3.61 -6.03 7.19
C GLU A 312 -2.10 -5.72 7.17
N VAL A 313 -1.47 -6.07 6.06
CA VAL A 313 -0.06 -5.77 5.78
C VAL A 313 0.04 -5.10 4.43
N ASN A 314 0.69 -3.94 4.38
CA ASN A 314 0.90 -3.15 3.17
C ASN A 314 2.34 -3.32 2.67
N THR A 315 2.52 -3.67 1.40
CA THR A 315 3.83 -3.95 0.81
C THR A 315 4.45 -2.76 0.09
N LEU A 316 3.63 -1.82 -0.37
CA LEU A 316 4.04 -0.52 -0.92
C LEU A 316 3.29 0.60 -0.17
N PRO A 317 3.55 0.79 1.12
CA PRO A 317 2.90 1.83 1.90
C PRO A 317 3.25 3.23 1.39
N GLY A 318 2.41 4.21 1.70
CA GLY A 318 2.57 5.59 1.27
C GLY A 318 3.96 6.15 1.53
N MET A 319 4.53 6.78 0.52
CA MET A 319 5.91 7.32 0.50
C MET A 319 5.95 8.82 0.21
N THR A 320 4.92 9.58 0.62
CA THR A 320 5.07 11.05 0.69
C THR A 320 5.91 11.42 1.92
N PRO A 321 6.54 12.60 1.98
CA PRO A 321 7.31 13.03 3.16
C PRO A 321 6.52 13.00 4.48
N ASN A 322 5.19 13.14 4.40
CA ASN A 322 4.27 13.12 5.55
C ASN A 322 3.67 11.74 5.83
N SER A 323 4.01 10.71 5.06
CA SER A 323 3.52 9.35 5.26
C SER A 323 4.12 8.70 6.50
N LEU A 324 3.48 7.62 6.98
CA LEU A 324 3.79 6.96 8.24
C LEU A 324 5.22 6.36 8.28
N ILE A 325 5.67 5.70 7.20
CA ILE A 325 7.04 5.15 7.16
C ILE A 325 8.09 6.26 7.23
N PRO A 326 8.06 7.33 6.41
CA PRO A 326 8.98 8.45 6.55
C PRO A 326 9.00 9.08 7.94
N LYS A 327 7.83 9.27 8.58
CA LYS A 327 7.75 9.78 9.97
C LYS A 327 8.48 8.88 10.96
N SER A 328 8.24 7.58 10.91
CA SER A 328 8.90 6.63 11.80
C SER A 328 10.39 6.49 11.49
N ALA A 329 10.81 6.54 10.23
CA ALA A 329 12.21 6.50 9.83
C ALA A 329 12.99 7.74 10.29
N ALA A 330 12.35 8.91 10.31
CA ALA A 330 12.96 10.15 10.85
C ALA A 330 13.32 10.02 12.32
N LEU A 331 12.52 9.34 13.16
CA LEU A 331 12.86 9.03 14.54
C LEU A 331 14.07 8.08 14.65
N ALA A 332 14.30 7.24 13.66
CA ALA A 332 15.49 6.39 13.57
C ALA A 332 16.71 7.11 12.96
N GLY A 333 16.62 8.43 12.74
CA GLY A 333 17.71 9.27 12.24
C GLY A 333 17.89 9.24 10.72
N LEU A 334 16.92 8.73 9.95
CA LEU A 334 16.95 8.73 8.48
C LEU A 334 16.14 9.91 7.94
N SER A 335 16.76 10.80 7.21
CA SER A 335 16.04 11.80 6.42
C SER A 335 15.23 11.14 5.31
N TYR A 336 14.23 11.84 4.78
CA TYR A 336 13.39 11.30 3.71
C TYR A 336 14.17 10.89 2.44
N PRO A 337 15.14 11.68 1.93
CA PRO A 337 15.98 11.23 0.83
C PRO A 337 16.81 9.98 1.16
N GLU A 338 17.42 9.91 2.35
CA GLU A 338 18.20 8.75 2.78
C GLU A 338 17.33 7.49 2.91
N LEU A 339 16.08 7.62 3.38
CA LEU A 339 15.13 6.51 3.38
C LEU A 339 14.85 5.99 1.97
N CYS A 340 14.57 6.90 1.02
CA CYS A 340 14.31 6.52 -0.37
C CYS A 340 15.52 5.80 -0.99
N GLU A 341 16.73 6.32 -0.80
CA GLU A 341 17.96 5.69 -1.27
C GLU A 341 18.21 4.34 -0.58
N LYS A 342 18.01 4.25 0.73
CA LYS A 342 18.16 3.01 1.49
C LYS A 342 17.22 1.92 0.96
N ILE A 343 15.97 2.24 0.64
CA ILE A 343 15.02 1.29 0.03
C ILE A 343 15.56 0.79 -1.32
N VAL A 344 16.11 1.66 -2.17
CA VAL A 344 16.73 1.27 -3.45
C VAL A 344 17.90 0.31 -3.21
N LEU A 345 18.84 0.67 -2.33
CA LEU A 345 20.05 -0.13 -2.07
C LEU A 345 19.73 -1.50 -1.48
N LEU A 346 18.80 -1.56 -0.51
CA LEU A 346 18.34 -2.82 0.07
C LEU A 346 17.65 -3.71 -0.98
N SER A 347 16.88 -3.11 -1.87
CA SER A 347 16.20 -3.84 -2.94
C SER A 347 17.18 -4.43 -3.94
N LEU A 348 18.19 -3.69 -4.35
CA LEU A 348 19.27 -4.19 -5.21
C LEU A 348 20.01 -5.36 -4.55
N GLN A 349 20.29 -5.31 -3.26
CA GLN A 349 20.92 -6.39 -2.51
C GLN A 349 20.02 -7.63 -2.43
N SER A 350 18.72 -7.46 -2.17
CA SER A 350 17.75 -8.56 -2.14
C SER A 350 17.65 -9.27 -3.49
N ARG A 351 17.49 -8.51 -4.57
CA ARG A 351 17.38 -9.06 -5.93
C ARG A 351 18.66 -9.75 -6.41
N ALA A 352 19.83 -9.26 -6.01
CA ALA A 352 21.10 -9.90 -6.31
C ALA A 352 21.20 -11.29 -5.64
N LYS A 353 20.70 -11.43 -4.41
CA LYS A 353 20.67 -12.73 -3.71
C LYS A 353 19.69 -13.71 -4.37
N GLU A 354 18.50 -13.26 -4.73
CA GLU A 354 17.49 -14.09 -5.41
C GLU A 354 17.98 -14.63 -6.76
N ARG A 355 18.78 -13.86 -7.50
CA ARG A 355 19.36 -14.29 -8.79
C ARG A 355 20.56 -15.24 -8.65
N ALA A 356 21.17 -15.29 -7.48
CA ALA A 356 22.30 -16.16 -7.18
C ALA A 356 21.87 -17.56 -6.72
N CYS A 357 20.62 -17.75 -6.36
CA CYS A 357 19.99 -19.03 -6.00
C CYS A 357 19.31 -19.68 -7.19
#